data_c9b950e63ef151746d07350f3102d1bd
#
_entry.id   c9b950e63ef151746d07350f3102d1bd
#
_cell.length_a   1.000
_cell.length_b   1.000
_cell.length_c   1.000
_cell.angle_alpha   90.00
_cell.angle_beta   90.00
_cell.angle_gamma   90.00
#
_symmetry.space_group_name_H-M   'P 1'
#
loop_
_entity.id
_entity.type
_entity.pdbx_description
1 polymer ?
#
loop_
_entity_poly.entity_id
_entity_poly.type
_entity_poly.pdbx_seq_one_letter_code
_entity_poly.pdbx_strand_id
1 'polypeptide(L)'
;KLCTEIAGKHSFVEQKKLFIDSAASEFGKQFYDTVKEKYSIIYQELVKEGFEKKYFFSSEKNTYIELLNSKFDKKRLLLAKALDSVSEIKDVDEFHTNVNAFLDIIRDASYDNGTIYTIACGTSFHATKVAALFFNEIAHVNIIPTLPGDFRGQFTQSLKDNDVIIGVSQSGETKDLIDIFNDVEQSGLAIKLVVLVNNMNSTLGQEKSDVSIPIVCGPEIAVPATKSFINQIALFYYLSIRVAEVNLETRLKEKFTPEQYKACRDKINLRMLTVERIPSLIKETIESTQDQIEAVAAKIYMEPSMHILATKITGVAKEGALKIRETVLNHTEGGEASEFKHGPNTILGKNTVFGVKNLKHMLRYFNESIDQLYKRADTKNIPYDERRDVAREVANFIFSRSQPFNLNPAAMSLFNEITQEYDFFEKAYRNYPLIYVTGPDERDVNLTISQINTHKIRGADTFVIAEENEKLLDNARTNPHDKGYYGWGYIMLPKTGDSLLTAFTSTIVLQLLSLRMSVRKMKYLDRLGIVDHGVHPDVPKNVSKSITVD
;
A
#
# COMPACT_ATOMS: atom_id res chain seq x y z
N LYS A 1 6.00 8.58 14.06
CA LYS A 1 7.25 9.35 14.26
C LYS A 1 7.33 10.49 13.25
N LEU A 2 7.40 10.23 11.93
CA LEU A 2 7.48 11.29 10.90
C LEU A 2 6.37 12.34 11.04
N CYS A 3 5.10 11.93 11.15
CA CYS A 3 3.99 12.87 11.31
C CYS A 3 4.10 13.71 12.58
N THR A 4 4.57 13.12 13.67
CA THR A 4 4.78 13.84 14.95
C THR A 4 5.92 14.86 14.83
N GLU A 5 7.01 14.51 14.16
CA GLU A 5 8.14 15.41 13.91
C GLU A 5 7.76 16.58 12.99
N ILE A 6 6.99 16.29 11.95
CA ILE A 6 6.49 17.27 10.98
C ILE A 6 5.48 18.23 11.65
N ALA A 7 4.51 17.68 12.36
CA ALA A 7 3.45 18.46 13.01
C ALA A 7 3.98 19.34 14.16
N GLY A 8 4.96 18.83 14.89
CA GLY A 8 5.63 19.58 15.94
C GLY A 8 6.35 20.86 15.48
N LYS A 9 6.38 21.12 14.16
CA LYS A 9 7.15 22.23 13.60
C LYS A 9 6.71 23.62 14.08
N HIS A 10 5.42 23.86 14.29
CA HIS A 10 4.93 25.21 14.66
C HIS A 10 5.03 25.54 16.15
N SER A 11 5.15 24.56 17.03
CA SER A 11 5.33 24.80 18.47
C SER A 11 6.63 24.22 19.03
N PHE A 12 7.06 23.13 18.48
CA PHE A 12 8.15 22.31 19.00
C PHE A 12 9.51 22.64 18.36
N VAL A 13 9.53 23.06 17.10
CA VAL A 13 10.78 23.48 16.42
C VAL A 13 11.21 24.87 16.87
N GLU A 14 10.30 25.81 17.08
CA GLU A 14 10.67 27.11 17.67
C GLU A 14 11.21 26.93 19.08
N GLN A 15 10.58 26.10 19.90
CA GLN A 15 11.10 25.76 21.22
C GLN A 15 12.40 24.95 21.15
N LYS A 16 12.54 24.02 20.20
CA LYS A 16 13.79 23.28 19.99
C LYS A 16 14.87 24.13 19.34
N LYS A 17 14.55 25.04 18.43
CA LYS A 17 15.51 25.97 17.85
C LYS A 17 16.04 26.92 18.89
N LEU A 18 15.20 27.48 19.75
CA LEU A 18 15.60 28.24 20.95
C LEU A 18 16.44 27.38 21.89
N PHE A 19 16.12 26.10 22.04
CA PHE A 19 16.88 25.15 22.85
C PHE A 19 18.22 24.79 22.20
N ILE A 20 18.30 24.60 20.90
CA ILE A 20 19.51 24.31 20.13
C ILE A 20 20.38 25.55 19.99
N ASP A 21 19.81 26.71 19.68
CA ASP A 21 20.54 27.98 19.52
C ASP A 21 21.08 28.50 20.86
N SER A 22 20.36 28.31 21.96
CA SER A 22 20.85 28.60 23.31
C SER A 22 21.86 27.57 23.83
N ALA A 23 21.87 26.38 23.26
CA ALA A 23 22.53 25.19 23.76
C ALA A 23 23.64 24.63 22.86
N ALA A 24 24.02 25.30 21.78
CA ALA A 24 25.13 24.79 20.94
C ALA A 24 26.43 24.58 21.74
N SER A 25 26.63 25.32 22.84
CA SER A 25 27.68 25.08 23.82
C SER A 25 27.22 24.44 25.12
N GLU A 26 25.92 24.47 25.44
CA GLU A 26 25.34 24.01 26.72
C GLU A 26 24.35 22.86 26.58
N PHE A 27 23.94 22.47 25.38
CA PHE A 27 22.96 21.40 25.15
C PHE A 27 23.33 20.12 25.90
N GLY A 28 24.56 19.72 25.77
CA GLY A 28 25.07 18.56 26.47
C GLY A 28 24.93 18.69 27.99
N LYS A 29 25.18 19.88 28.52
CA LYS A 29 25.09 20.15 29.95
C LYS A 29 23.65 20.12 30.44
N GLN A 30 22.74 20.83 29.76
CA GLN A 30 21.32 20.83 30.12
C GLN A 30 20.67 19.42 29.98
N PHE A 31 21.03 18.69 28.94
CA PHE A 31 20.58 17.31 28.78
C PHE A 31 21.10 16.43 29.91
N TYR A 32 22.38 16.54 30.25
CA TYR A 32 22.97 15.83 31.37
C TYR A 32 22.30 16.20 32.70
N ASP A 33 22.05 17.48 32.94
CA ASP A 33 21.40 17.97 34.16
C ASP A 33 19.94 17.48 34.23
N THR A 34 19.22 17.46 33.11
CA THR A 34 17.86 16.90 33.01
C THR A 34 17.83 15.39 33.27
N VAL A 35 18.78 14.64 32.73
CA VAL A 35 18.91 13.18 33.01
C VAL A 35 19.27 12.96 34.47
N LYS A 36 20.17 13.77 35.02
CA LYS A 36 20.59 13.70 36.41
C LYS A 36 19.45 14.01 37.38
N GLU A 37 18.67 15.05 37.10
CA GLU A 37 17.54 15.46 37.94
C GLU A 37 16.38 14.46 37.89
N LYS A 38 15.96 14.09 36.69
CA LYS A 38 14.77 13.26 36.47
C LYS A 38 15.02 11.77 36.74
N TYR A 39 16.27 11.33 36.63
CA TYR A 39 16.69 9.94 36.77
C TYR A 39 17.85 9.78 37.75
N SER A 40 17.86 10.57 38.82
CA SER A 40 18.98 10.65 39.79
C SER A 40 19.43 9.28 40.33
N ILE A 41 18.51 8.36 40.62
CA ILE A 41 18.82 7.01 41.11
C ILE A 41 19.54 6.21 40.02
N ILE A 42 19.00 6.23 38.80
CA ILE A 42 19.57 5.53 37.64
C ILE A 42 20.92 6.12 37.25
N TYR A 43 21.04 7.44 37.30
CA TYR A 43 22.28 8.15 37.05
C TYR A 43 23.37 7.76 38.06
N GLN A 44 23.03 7.77 39.36
CA GLN A 44 23.99 7.39 40.41
C GLN A 44 24.48 5.94 40.28
N GLU A 45 23.60 5.04 39.90
CA GLU A 45 23.97 3.65 39.65
C GLU A 45 24.80 3.49 38.37
N LEU A 46 24.50 4.23 37.30
CA LEU A 46 25.31 4.25 36.07
C LEU A 46 26.73 4.78 36.33
N VAL A 47 26.86 5.84 37.14
CA VAL A 47 28.16 6.40 37.53
C VAL A 47 28.97 5.41 38.38
N LYS A 48 28.31 4.67 39.29
CA LYS A 48 28.93 3.59 40.07
C LYS A 48 29.49 2.47 39.20
N GLU A 49 28.92 2.29 38.00
CA GLU A 49 29.29 1.27 37.04
C GLU A 49 30.26 1.77 35.96
N GLY A 50 30.84 2.96 36.16
CA GLY A 50 31.83 3.53 35.26
C GLY A 50 31.28 4.32 34.07
N PHE A 51 29.96 4.61 34.05
CA PHE A 51 29.39 5.50 33.04
C PHE A 51 29.60 6.95 33.45
N GLU A 52 30.56 7.59 32.85
CA GLU A 52 30.89 8.98 33.09
C GLU A 52 30.12 9.94 32.17
N LYS A 53 30.13 11.23 32.50
CA LYS A 53 29.52 12.33 31.73
C LYS A 53 29.85 12.30 30.23
N LYS A 54 31.07 11.90 29.85
CA LYS A 54 31.52 11.80 28.46
C LYS A 54 30.64 10.86 27.59
N TYR A 55 30.03 9.84 28.17
CA TYR A 55 29.17 8.88 27.43
C TYR A 55 27.84 9.47 27.00
N PHE A 56 27.36 10.51 27.67
CA PHE A 56 26.13 11.22 27.32
C PHE A 56 26.31 12.24 26.19
N PHE A 57 27.55 12.58 25.87
CA PHE A 57 27.88 13.63 24.90
C PHE A 57 28.71 13.11 23.72
N SER A 58 29.03 11.83 23.72
CA SER A 58 29.75 11.24 22.61
C SER A 58 28.80 11.11 21.41
N SER A 59 29.18 11.67 20.28
CA SER A 59 28.52 11.47 18.99
C SER A 59 28.93 10.16 18.32
N GLU A 60 29.79 9.37 18.96
CA GLU A 60 30.32 8.15 18.39
C GLU A 60 29.33 6.99 18.54
N LYS A 61 28.99 6.37 17.41
CA LYS A 61 28.07 5.24 17.28
C LYS A 61 28.46 4.03 18.15
N ASN A 62 29.75 3.87 18.41
CA ASN A 62 30.29 2.79 19.24
C ASN A 62 29.87 2.92 20.70
N THR A 63 29.84 4.13 21.25
CA THR A 63 29.42 4.36 22.63
C THR A 63 27.97 3.99 22.87
N TYR A 64 27.09 4.26 21.89
CA TYR A 64 25.69 3.84 21.92
C TYR A 64 25.54 2.31 21.93
N ILE A 65 26.31 1.62 21.11
CA ILE A 65 26.32 0.15 21.05
C ILE A 65 26.83 -0.45 22.37
N GLU A 66 27.86 0.11 22.96
CA GLU A 66 28.39 -0.33 24.26
C GLU A 66 27.35 -0.17 25.39
N LEU A 67 26.60 0.95 25.38
CA LEU A 67 25.52 1.19 26.33
C LEU A 67 24.35 0.21 26.12
N LEU A 68 23.99 -0.10 24.88
CA LEU A 68 22.96 -1.07 24.55
C LEU A 68 23.34 -2.50 24.97
N ASN A 69 24.64 -2.82 24.97
CA ASN A 69 25.15 -4.12 25.39
C ASN A 69 25.42 -4.24 26.90
N SER A 70 25.13 -3.19 27.69
CA SER A 70 25.30 -3.23 29.13
C SER A 70 24.37 -4.24 29.81
N LYS A 71 24.81 -4.81 30.95
CA LYS A 71 24.08 -5.88 31.68
C LYS A 71 22.81 -5.43 32.39
N PHE A 72 22.39 -4.16 32.32
CA PHE A 72 21.27 -3.58 33.08
C PHE A 72 20.07 -3.22 32.22
N ASP A 73 19.13 -4.12 32.02
CA ASP A 73 18.04 -3.98 31.06
C ASP A 73 17.16 -2.72 31.23
N LYS A 74 16.75 -2.36 32.46
CA LYS A 74 15.90 -1.17 32.66
C LYS A 74 16.70 0.14 32.51
N LYS A 75 17.94 0.16 32.98
CA LYS A 75 18.84 1.31 32.91
C LYS A 75 19.29 1.55 31.48
N ARG A 76 19.62 0.47 30.78
CA ARG A 76 19.94 0.46 29.34
C ARG A 76 18.82 1.05 28.50
N LEU A 77 17.57 0.64 28.76
CA LEU A 77 16.42 1.15 28.04
C LEU A 77 16.18 2.66 28.24
N LEU A 78 16.35 3.15 29.48
CA LEU A 78 16.20 4.57 29.78
C LEU A 78 17.31 5.44 29.15
N LEU A 79 18.54 4.93 29.19
CA LEU A 79 19.68 5.61 28.59
C LEU A 79 19.56 5.59 27.06
N ALA A 80 19.16 4.47 26.47
CA ALA A 80 18.86 4.38 25.04
C ALA A 80 17.80 5.40 24.61
N LYS A 81 16.69 5.53 25.38
CA LYS A 81 15.67 6.55 25.11
C LYS A 81 16.17 7.98 25.23
N ALA A 82 17.07 8.25 26.17
CA ALA A 82 17.67 9.56 26.33
C ALA A 82 18.61 9.90 25.17
N LEU A 83 19.42 8.95 24.71
CA LEU A 83 20.30 9.10 23.54
C LEU A 83 19.51 9.19 22.24
N ASP A 84 18.44 8.42 22.09
CA ASP A 84 17.51 8.53 20.96
C ASP A 84 16.90 9.94 20.88
N SER A 85 16.54 10.54 22.02
CA SER A 85 16.01 11.91 22.05
C SER A 85 17.00 12.95 21.57
N VAL A 86 18.30 12.79 21.84
CA VAL A 86 19.35 13.69 21.33
C VAL A 86 19.54 13.50 19.83
N SER A 87 19.62 12.26 19.37
CA SER A 87 19.70 11.94 17.94
C SER A 87 18.49 12.49 17.18
N GLU A 88 17.28 12.31 17.74
CA GLU A 88 16.04 12.83 17.17
C GLU A 88 16.04 14.36 16.97
N ILE A 89 16.67 15.13 17.86
CA ILE A 89 16.76 16.59 17.72
C ILE A 89 17.64 16.97 16.53
N LYS A 90 18.80 16.33 16.39
CA LYS A 90 19.71 16.57 15.25
C LYS A 90 19.05 16.16 13.93
N ASP A 91 18.44 14.99 13.90
CA ASP A 91 17.75 14.46 12.73
C ASP A 91 16.61 15.38 12.26
N VAL A 92 15.90 16.03 13.20
CA VAL A 92 14.82 17.00 12.89
C VAL A 92 15.38 18.28 12.29
N ASP A 93 16.49 18.80 12.79
CA ASP A 93 17.11 20.02 12.26
C ASP A 93 17.66 19.80 10.84
N GLU A 94 18.36 18.70 10.62
CA GLU A 94 18.83 18.28 9.31
C GLU A 94 17.66 18.06 8.34
N PHE A 95 16.59 17.40 8.78
CA PHE A 95 15.37 17.21 8.00
C PHE A 95 14.80 18.56 7.52
N HIS A 96 14.69 19.55 8.40
CA HIS A 96 14.15 20.85 8.02
C HIS A 96 15.06 21.62 7.07
N THR A 97 16.37 21.51 7.25
CA THR A 97 17.35 22.10 6.34
C THR A 97 17.18 21.52 4.93
N ASN A 98 17.10 20.20 4.81
CA ASN A 98 16.95 19.53 3.54
C ASN A 98 15.57 19.81 2.90
N VAL A 99 14.50 19.89 3.70
CA VAL A 99 13.18 20.31 3.20
C VAL A 99 13.22 21.73 2.65
N ASN A 100 13.86 22.67 3.34
CA ASN A 100 13.95 24.05 2.83
C ASN A 100 14.76 24.13 1.52
N ALA A 101 15.88 23.39 1.41
CA ALA A 101 16.62 23.28 0.16
C ALA A 101 15.77 22.68 -0.99
N PHE A 102 14.98 21.64 -0.69
CA PHE A 102 14.01 21.09 -1.64
C PHE A 102 12.99 22.14 -2.09
N LEU A 103 12.44 22.92 -1.16
CA LEU A 103 11.46 23.96 -1.47
C LEU A 103 12.03 25.03 -2.40
N ASP A 104 13.30 25.44 -2.20
CA ASP A 104 13.99 26.35 -3.09
C ASP A 104 14.14 25.77 -4.49
N ILE A 105 14.56 24.50 -4.63
CA ILE A 105 14.67 23.80 -5.92
C ILE A 105 13.32 23.77 -6.64
N ILE A 106 12.24 23.38 -5.96
CA ILE A 106 10.89 23.29 -6.57
C ILE A 106 10.36 24.68 -6.97
N ARG A 107 10.64 25.72 -6.15
CA ARG A 107 10.30 27.09 -6.46
C ARG A 107 11.01 27.54 -7.74
N ASP A 108 12.33 27.36 -7.80
CA ASP A 108 13.15 27.82 -8.93
C ASP A 108 12.75 27.08 -10.22
N ALA A 109 12.58 25.76 -10.20
CA ALA A 109 12.05 24.99 -11.33
C ALA A 109 10.68 25.51 -11.80
N SER A 110 9.80 25.86 -10.86
CA SER A 110 8.47 26.41 -11.17
C SER A 110 8.53 27.81 -11.81
N TYR A 111 9.52 28.62 -11.48
CA TYR A 111 9.73 29.94 -12.10
C TYR A 111 10.31 29.81 -13.51
N ASP A 112 11.23 28.89 -13.71
CA ASP A 112 12.00 28.74 -14.96
C ASP A 112 11.39 27.74 -15.94
N ASN A 113 10.13 27.32 -15.71
CA ASN A 113 9.42 26.32 -16.50
C ASN A 113 10.16 24.96 -16.59
N GLY A 114 10.88 24.59 -15.53
CA GLY A 114 11.46 23.25 -15.38
C GLY A 114 10.40 22.19 -15.20
N THR A 115 10.68 21.00 -15.67
CA THR A 115 9.83 19.81 -15.46
C THR A 115 10.30 19.06 -14.21
N ILE A 116 9.38 18.58 -13.40
CA ILE A 116 9.68 17.83 -12.20
C ILE A 116 9.32 16.36 -12.43
N TYR A 117 10.33 15.51 -12.52
CA TYR A 117 10.17 14.07 -12.64
C TYR A 117 10.33 13.38 -11.28
N THR A 118 9.52 12.36 -11.04
CA THR A 118 9.74 11.47 -9.89
C THR A 118 10.00 10.07 -10.40
N ILE A 119 11.18 9.51 -10.09
CA ILE A 119 11.62 8.22 -10.61
C ILE A 119 11.72 7.21 -9.48
N ALA A 120 11.06 6.07 -9.62
CA ALA A 120 11.06 5.02 -8.62
C ALA A 120 10.61 3.67 -9.21
N CYS A 121 10.82 2.59 -8.44
CA CYS A 121 10.36 1.23 -8.75
C CYS A 121 9.42 0.70 -7.67
N GLY A 122 8.53 -0.24 -8.05
CA GLY A 122 7.68 -1.00 -7.13
C GLY A 122 6.84 -0.11 -6.20
N THR A 123 6.89 -0.39 -4.91
CA THR A 123 6.18 0.36 -3.87
C THR A 123 6.46 1.87 -3.92
N SER A 124 7.72 2.26 -4.12
CA SER A 124 8.08 3.68 -4.22
C SER A 124 7.49 4.35 -5.45
N PHE A 125 7.40 3.66 -6.59
CA PHE A 125 6.70 4.17 -7.78
C PHE A 125 5.21 4.37 -7.52
N HIS A 126 4.57 3.47 -6.79
CA HIS A 126 3.16 3.66 -6.42
C HIS A 126 2.98 4.87 -5.47
N ALA A 127 3.94 5.12 -4.58
CA ALA A 127 3.94 6.31 -3.73
C ALA A 127 4.09 7.60 -4.54
N THR A 128 4.94 7.62 -5.59
CA THR A 128 5.06 8.79 -6.48
C THR A 128 3.78 9.07 -7.27
N LYS A 129 3.00 8.04 -7.61
CA LYS A 129 1.67 8.25 -8.22
C LYS A 129 0.67 8.89 -7.27
N VAL A 130 0.73 8.56 -5.98
CA VAL A 130 -0.07 9.26 -4.94
C VAL A 130 0.47 10.67 -4.72
N ALA A 131 1.79 10.85 -4.75
CA ALA A 131 2.42 12.17 -4.65
C ALA A 131 1.96 13.13 -5.75
N ALA A 132 1.84 12.66 -7.00
CA ALA A 132 1.35 13.48 -8.10
C ALA A 132 -0.06 14.02 -7.82
N LEU A 133 -0.93 13.23 -7.20
CA LEU A 133 -2.24 13.69 -6.74
C LEU A 133 -2.11 14.79 -5.67
N PHE A 134 -1.26 14.59 -4.66
CA PHE A 134 -1.08 15.58 -3.59
C PHE A 134 -0.51 16.90 -4.11
N PHE A 135 0.51 16.84 -4.95
CA PHE A 135 1.12 18.04 -5.53
C PHE A 135 0.14 18.80 -6.44
N ASN A 136 -0.66 18.07 -7.22
CA ASN A 136 -1.69 18.69 -8.06
C ASN A 136 -2.79 19.36 -7.23
N GLU A 137 -3.37 18.66 -6.25
CA GLU A 137 -4.53 19.13 -5.49
C GLU A 137 -4.19 20.18 -4.42
N ILE A 138 -2.99 20.12 -3.85
CA ILE A 138 -2.59 20.98 -2.73
C ILE A 138 -1.71 22.13 -3.21
N ALA A 139 -0.66 21.81 -3.99
CA ALA A 139 0.35 22.78 -4.40
C ALA A 139 0.10 23.40 -5.76
N HIS A 140 -0.82 22.83 -6.55
CA HIS A 140 -1.04 23.18 -7.96
C HIS A 140 0.26 23.09 -8.78
N VAL A 141 1.06 22.08 -8.50
CA VAL A 141 2.31 21.75 -9.18
C VAL A 141 2.18 20.39 -9.84
N ASN A 142 2.61 20.28 -11.08
CA ASN A 142 2.65 19.01 -11.80
C ASN A 142 3.99 18.32 -11.54
N ILE A 143 3.96 17.11 -11.05
CA ILE A 143 5.11 16.20 -10.99
C ILE A 143 4.82 14.96 -11.82
N ILE A 144 5.81 14.42 -12.52
CA ILE A 144 5.65 13.32 -13.48
C ILE A 144 6.20 12.02 -12.88
N PRO A 145 5.34 11.11 -12.35
CA PRO A 145 5.78 9.80 -11.88
C PRO A 145 6.16 8.91 -13.06
N THR A 146 7.38 8.39 -13.06
CA THR A 146 7.86 7.52 -14.14
C THR A 146 8.69 6.36 -13.60
N LEU A 147 8.67 5.25 -14.33
CA LEU A 147 9.57 4.13 -14.12
C LEU A 147 10.94 4.42 -14.77
N PRO A 148 12.05 3.85 -14.30
CA PRO A 148 13.36 4.07 -14.89
C PRO A 148 13.44 3.82 -16.40
N GLY A 149 12.85 2.72 -16.87
CA GLY A 149 12.81 2.39 -18.31
C GLY A 149 11.99 3.39 -19.14
N ASP A 150 10.82 3.81 -18.61
CA ASP A 150 9.99 4.82 -19.27
C ASP A 150 10.70 6.17 -19.31
N PHE A 151 11.37 6.56 -18.22
CA PHE A 151 12.14 7.79 -18.18
C PHE A 151 13.23 7.82 -19.26
N ARG A 152 14.02 6.73 -19.35
CA ARG A 152 15.05 6.63 -20.40
C ARG A 152 14.48 6.70 -21.81
N GLY A 153 13.35 6.04 -22.05
CA GLY A 153 12.74 5.98 -23.38
C GLY A 153 11.97 7.22 -23.81
N GLN A 154 11.38 7.93 -22.85
CA GLN A 154 10.41 8.98 -23.16
C GLN A 154 10.91 10.41 -22.88
N PHE A 155 11.88 10.57 -21.95
CA PHE A 155 12.20 11.90 -21.43
C PHE A 155 13.66 12.32 -21.57
N THR A 156 14.64 11.40 -21.61
CA THR A 156 16.07 11.77 -21.57
C THR A 156 16.51 12.72 -22.68
N GLN A 157 15.93 12.62 -23.88
CA GLN A 157 16.28 13.49 -25.02
C GLN A 157 15.60 14.87 -24.96
N SER A 158 14.63 15.05 -24.06
CA SER A 158 13.89 16.31 -23.87
C SER A 158 14.26 17.04 -22.59
N LEU A 159 15.23 16.52 -21.85
CA LEU A 159 15.75 17.17 -20.64
C LEU A 159 16.39 18.51 -20.97
N LYS A 160 16.24 19.46 -20.08
CA LYS A 160 16.75 20.83 -20.19
C LYS A 160 17.22 21.34 -18.83
N ASP A 161 17.95 22.43 -18.87
CA ASP A 161 18.32 23.15 -17.64
C ASP A 161 17.08 23.49 -16.81
N ASN A 162 17.26 23.50 -15.50
CA ASN A 162 16.21 23.74 -14.48
C ASN A 162 15.16 22.62 -14.35
N ASP A 163 15.28 21.50 -15.07
CA ASP A 163 14.51 20.31 -14.72
C ASP A 163 14.95 19.76 -13.36
N VAL A 164 14.04 19.04 -12.70
CA VAL A 164 14.29 18.42 -11.41
C VAL A 164 13.98 16.94 -11.49
N ILE A 165 14.89 16.11 -10.99
CA ILE A 165 14.69 14.67 -10.86
C ILE A 165 14.65 14.31 -9.39
N ILE A 166 13.55 13.72 -8.97
CA ILE A 166 13.34 13.23 -7.60
C ILE A 166 13.40 11.70 -7.62
N GLY A 167 14.50 11.11 -7.16
CA GLY A 167 14.64 9.68 -6.97
C GLY A 167 14.01 9.24 -5.65
N VAL A 168 13.21 8.17 -5.66
CA VAL A 168 12.60 7.64 -4.43
C VAL A 168 12.98 6.18 -4.24
N SER A 169 13.66 5.90 -3.12
CA SER A 169 14.15 4.55 -2.81
C SER A 169 14.17 4.28 -1.31
N GLN A 170 13.69 3.12 -0.89
CA GLN A 170 13.80 2.72 0.51
C GLN A 170 15.27 2.40 0.89
N SER A 171 16.00 1.68 0.04
CA SER A 171 17.40 1.31 0.31
C SER A 171 18.39 2.41 -0.03
N GLY A 172 18.09 3.24 -1.03
CA GLY A 172 19.03 4.19 -1.63
C GLY A 172 20.10 3.55 -2.53
N GLU A 173 19.99 2.23 -2.78
CA GLU A 173 20.93 1.44 -3.59
C GLU A 173 20.25 0.87 -4.85
N THR A 174 19.21 1.52 -5.34
CA THR A 174 18.50 1.08 -6.55
C THR A 174 19.36 1.39 -7.76
N LYS A 175 19.94 0.35 -8.38
CA LYS A 175 20.89 0.49 -9.50
C LYS A 175 20.33 1.35 -10.65
N ASP A 176 19.11 1.08 -11.08
CA ASP A 176 18.48 1.85 -12.17
C ASP A 176 18.39 3.36 -11.89
N LEU A 177 18.19 3.76 -10.62
CA LEU A 177 18.19 5.17 -10.24
C LEU A 177 19.61 5.75 -10.23
N ILE A 178 20.58 5.02 -9.69
CA ILE A 178 21.98 5.42 -9.68
C ILE A 178 22.47 5.63 -11.11
N ASP A 179 22.16 4.72 -12.02
CA ASP A 179 22.55 4.81 -13.43
C ASP A 179 21.92 6.03 -14.11
N ILE A 180 20.62 6.32 -13.86
CA ILE A 180 19.98 7.53 -14.39
C ILE A 180 20.62 8.79 -13.85
N PHE A 181 20.95 8.84 -12.56
CA PHE A 181 21.59 9.99 -11.96
C PHE A 181 22.99 10.23 -12.57
N ASN A 182 23.76 9.15 -12.80
CA ASN A 182 25.03 9.23 -13.51
C ASN A 182 24.87 9.75 -14.95
N ASP A 183 23.87 9.25 -15.69
CA ASP A 183 23.59 9.69 -17.07
C ASP A 183 23.24 11.19 -17.10
N VAL A 184 22.46 11.66 -16.12
CA VAL A 184 22.09 13.08 -16.01
C VAL A 184 23.30 13.95 -15.64
N GLU A 185 24.12 13.54 -14.69
CA GLU A 185 25.37 14.24 -14.35
C GLU A 185 26.29 14.37 -15.58
N GLN A 186 26.40 13.31 -16.39
CA GLN A 186 27.23 13.30 -17.60
C GLN A 186 26.66 14.14 -18.74
N SER A 187 25.36 14.44 -18.72
CA SER A 187 24.73 15.29 -19.75
C SER A 187 25.23 16.73 -19.76
N GLY A 188 25.77 17.20 -18.64
CA GLY A 188 26.22 18.58 -18.45
C GLY A 188 25.10 19.62 -18.32
N LEU A 189 23.83 19.18 -18.25
CA LEU A 189 22.68 20.05 -18.02
C LEU A 189 22.59 20.46 -16.54
N ALA A 190 22.11 21.68 -16.30
CA ALA A 190 21.91 22.21 -14.96
C ALA A 190 20.61 21.66 -14.33
N ILE A 191 20.54 20.34 -14.14
CA ILE A 191 19.41 19.61 -13.54
C ILE A 191 19.67 19.39 -12.06
N LYS A 192 18.64 19.58 -11.22
CA LYS A 192 18.72 19.33 -9.80
C LYS A 192 18.30 17.91 -9.46
N LEU A 193 19.16 17.20 -8.73
CA LEU A 193 18.96 15.82 -8.28
C LEU A 193 18.56 15.79 -6.81
N VAL A 194 17.36 15.33 -6.54
CA VAL A 194 16.82 15.17 -5.18
C VAL A 194 16.54 13.71 -4.91
N VAL A 195 16.78 13.24 -3.69
CA VAL A 195 16.41 11.87 -3.30
C VAL A 195 15.59 11.84 -2.02
N LEU A 196 14.59 10.98 -2.00
CA LEU A 196 13.86 10.59 -0.80
C LEU A 196 14.27 9.16 -0.47
N VAL A 197 15.06 9.00 0.60
CA VAL A 197 15.64 7.70 0.98
C VAL A 197 15.44 7.40 2.46
N ASN A 198 15.31 6.12 2.80
CA ASN A 198 15.27 5.73 4.22
C ASN A 198 16.66 5.48 4.79
N ASN A 199 17.59 5.01 3.96
CA ASN A 199 18.99 4.86 4.34
C ASN A 199 19.80 6.06 3.84
N MET A 200 20.02 7.03 4.72
CA MET A 200 20.80 8.25 4.41
C MET A 200 22.28 7.95 4.14
N ASN A 201 22.80 6.79 4.55
CA ASN A 201 24.19 6.37 4.28
C ASN A 201 24.31 5.56 2.97
N SER A 202 23.35 5.70 2.06
CA SER A 202 23.37 5.03 0.77
C SER A 202 24.05 5.86 -0.31
N THR A 203 24.38 5.21 -1.45
CA THR A 203 24.98 5.85 -2.62
C THR A 203 24.12 7.03 -3.11
N LEU A 204 22.80 6.84 -3.27
CA LEU A 204 21.90 7.93 -3.67
C LEU A 204 21.85 9.04 -2.62
N GLY A 205 21.87 8.70 -1.33
CA GLY A 205 21.74 9.65 -0.25
C GLY A 205 22.96 10.53 -0.02
N GLN A 206 24.16 10.00 -0.25
CA GLN A 206 25.42 10.71 0.06
C GLN A 206 26.19 11.21 -1.14
N GLU A 207 26.13 10.49 -2.26
CA GLU A 207 27.07 10.74 -3.37
C GLU A 207 26.39 11.31 -4.62
N LYS A 208 25.08 11.08 -4.79
CA LYS A 208 24.40 11.26 -6.08
C LYS A 208 23.30 12.33 -6.08
N SER A 209 23.14 13.10 -5.02
CA SER A 209 22.06 14.07 -4.96
C SER A 209 22.48 15.41 -4.40
N ASP A 210 21.90 16.49 -4.91
CA ASP A 210 22.03 17.84 -4.35
C ASP A 210 21.33 17.95 -2.97
N VAL A 211 20.19 17.23 -2.84
CA VAL A 211 19.39 17.23 -1.60
C VAL A 211 18.87 15.83 -1.30
N SER A 212 19.06 15.38 -0.08
CA SER A 212 18.57 14.09 0.43
C SER A 212 17.59 14.29 1.56
N ILE A 213 16.36 13.75 1.43
CA ILE A 213 15.33 13.84 2.47
C ILE A 213 15.06 12.45 3.04
N PRO A 214 15.18 12.26 4.37
CA PRO A 214 14.95 10.98 5.00
C PRO A 214 13.45 10.60 5.05
N ILE A 215 13.11 9.36 4.69
CA ILE A 215 11.74 8.82 4.78
C ILE A 215 11.36 8.50 6.24
N VAL A 216 12.31 8.25 7.10
CA VAL A 216 12.16 8.01 8.56
C VAL A 216 11.20 6.85 8.89
N CYS A 217 11.20 5.77 8.08
CA CYS A 217 10.37 4.59 8.37
C CYS A 217 11.09 3.53 9.24
N GLY A 218 12.37 3.73 9.54
CA GLY A 218 13.20 2.73 10.20
C GLY A 218 13.45 1.49 9.32
N PRO A 219 14.07 0.42 9.86
CA PRO A 219 14.37 -0.77 9.09
C PRO A 219 13.10 -1.50 8.64
N GLU A 220 13.03 -1.88 7.39
CA GLU A 220 11.97 -2.70 6.81
C GLU A 220 12.54 -4.06 6.43
N ILE A 221 12.13 -5.11 7.13
CA ILE A 221 12.75 -6.44 7.09
C ILE A 221 12.12 -7.32 6.01
N ALA A 222 10.79 -7.24 5.87
CA ALA A 222 10.04 -8.04 4.91
C ALA A 222 10.12 -7.49 3.49
N VAL A 223 9.96 -8.37 2.50
CA VAL A 223 9.79 -7.99 1.08
C VAL A 223 8.57 -7.08 0.89
N PRO A 224 7.38 -7.46 1.40
CA PRO A 224 6.20 -6.62 1.28
C PRO A 224 6.35 -5.36 2.13
N ALA A 225 6.86 -4.31 1.50
CA ALA A 225 7.02 -3.01 2.12
C ALA A 225 5.66 -2.45 2.57
N THR A 226 5.58 -1.97 3.81
CA THR A 226 4.35 -1.43 4.39
C THR A 226 4.54 -0.02 4.94
N LYS A 227 5.36 0.11 5.97
CA LYS A 227 5.60 1.40 6.64
C LYS A 227 6.38 2.38 5.75
N SER A 228 7.28 1.89 4.88
CA SER A 228 7.97 2.78 3.94
C SER A 228 7.00 3.43 2.95
N PHE A 229 5.98 2.72 2.45
CA PHE A 229 4.95 3.32 1.61
C PHE A 229 4.18 4.41 2.35
N ILE A 230 3.69 4.12 3.55
CA ILE A 230 2.93 5.08 4.36
C ILE A 230 3.77 6.31 4.68
N ASN A 231 5.05 6.13 5.04
CA ASN A 231 5.93 7.25 5.32
C ASN A 231 6.28 8.05 4.05
N GLN A 232 6.46 7.40 2.90
CA GLN A 232 6.67 8.09 1.63
C GLN A 232 5.47 8.97 1.27
N ILE A 233 4.24 8.44 1.33
CA ILE A 233 3.06 9.26 1.03
C ILE A 233 2.81 10.34 2.08
N ALA A 234 3.13 10.11 3.36
CA ALA A 234 3.08 11.14 4.40
C ALA A 234 4.10 12.25 4.15
N LEU A 235 5.32 11.90 3.75
CA LEU A 235 6.35 12.87 3.38
C LEU A 235 5.92 13.68 2.16
N PHE A 236 5.43 13.05 1.11
CA PHE A 236 4.92 13.75 -0.07
C PHE A 236 3.72 14.65 0.23
N TYR A 237 2.81 14.20 1.10
CA TYR A 237 1.68 15.02 1.56
C TYR A 237 2.19 16.29 2.26
N TYR A 238 3.14 16.15 3.18
CA TYR A 238 3.78 17.27 3.85
C TYR A 238 4.53 18.19 2.88
N LEU A 239 5.36 17.63 1.99
CA LEU A 239 6.10 18.42 1.00
C LEU A 239 5.17 19.21 0.08
N SER A 240 4.05 18.64 -0.35
CA SER A 240 3.06 19.35 -1.16
C SER A 240 2.44 20.54 -0.42
N ILE A 241 2.18 20.42 0.88
CA ILE A 241 1.69 21.53 1.72
C ILE A 241 2.75 22.62 1.83
N ARG A 242 4.01 22.24 2.02
CA ARG A 242 5.13 23.20 2.11
C ARG A 242 5.36 23.94 0.80
N VAL A 243 5.25 23.22 -0.34
CA VAL A 243 5.32 23.84 -1.68
C VAL A 243 4.14 24.81 -1.88
N ALA A 244 2.94 24.46 -1.44
CA ALA A 244 1.80 25.36 -1.48
C ALA A 244 2.02 26.65 -0.66
N GLU A 245 2.63 26.54 0.53
CA GLU A 245 3.04 27.70 1.34
C GLU A 245 3.98 28.62 0.57
N VAL A 246 5.06 28.07 0.01
CA VAL A 246 6.05 28.84 -0.75
C VAL A 246 5.41 29.51 -1.96
N ASN A 247 4.58 28.78 -2.72
CA ASN A 247 3.87 29.32 -3.86
C ASN A 247 2.91 30.45 -3.48
N LEU A 248 2.23 30.34 -2.34
CA LEU A 248 1.34 31.40 -1.84
C LEU A 248 2.12 32.67 -1.52
N GLU A 249 3.27 32.56 -0.88
CA GLU A 249 4.08 33.73 -0.48
C GLU A 249 4.84 34.37 -1.64
N THR A 250 5.21 33.60 -2.65
CA THR A 250 6.06 34.08 -3.75
C THR A 250 5.30 34.39 -5.02
N ARG A 251 4.51 33.43 -5.55
CA ARG A 251 3.87 33.55 -6.87
C ARG A 251 2.48 34.14 -6.82
N LEU A 252 1.75 33.93 -5.74
CA LEU A 252 0.32 34.21 -5.68
C LEU A 252 -0.02 35.43 -4.82
N LYS A 253 0.88 35.84 -3.94
CA LYS A 253 0.66 36.95 -3.00
C LYS A 253 0.21 38.24 -3.69
N GLU A 254 0.87 38.60 -4.79
CA GLU A 254 0.56 39.82 -5.55
C GLU A 254 -0.64 39.64 -6.50
N LYS A 255 -1.05 38.39 -6.76
CA LYS A 255 -2.17 38.07 -7.68
C LYS A 255 -3.50 37.91 -6.97
N PHE A 256 -3.49 37.74 -5.65
CA PHE A 256 -4.67 37.48 -4.84
C PHE A 256 -5.16 38.74 -4.11
N THR A 257 -6.47 38.86 -3.97
CA THR A 257 -7.03 39.80 -3.00
C THR A 257 -6.69 39.34 -1.58
N PRO A 258 -6.73 40.24 -0.58
CA PRO A 258 -6.49 39.86 0.82
C PRO A 258 -7.39 38.70 1.30
N GLU A 259 -8.65 38.64 0.83
CA GLU A 259 -9.61 37.60 1.17
C GLU A 259 -9.23 36.26 0.53
N GLN A 260 -8.82 36.28 -0.75
CA GLN A 260 -8.34 35.08 -1.46
C GLN A 260 -7.07 34.54 -0.82
N TYR A 261 -6.11 35.43 -0.52
CA TYR A 261 -4.88 35.04 0.16
C TYR A 261 -5.18 34.41 1.52
N LYS A 262 -6.04 35.04 2.33
CA LYS A 262 -6.45 34.51 3.63
C LYS A 262 -7.11 33.13 3.48
N ALA A 263 -8.03 32.97 2.55
CA ALA A 263 -8.71 31.69 2.30
C ALA A 263 -7.73 30.57 1.90
N CYS A 264 -6.73 30.86 1.05
CA CYS A 264 -5.68 29.91 0.72
C CYS A 264 -4.79 29.57 1.91
N ARG A 265 -4.39 30.59 2.70
CA ARG A 265 -3.61 30.39 3.93
C ARG A 265 -4.35 29.51 4.93
N ASP A 266 -5.64 29.75 5.13
CA ASP A 266 -6.46 28.96 6.06
C ASP A 266 -6.56 27.50 5.60
N LYS A 267 -6.70 27.23 4.29
CA LYS A 267 -6.67 25.88 3.73
C LYS A 267 -5.33 25.18 3.96
N ILE A 268 -4.22 25.87 3.73
CA ILE A 268 -2.87 25.32 3.95
C ILE A 268 -2.68 24.99 5.43
N ASN A 269 -3.08 25.88 6.33
CA ASN A 269 -3.01 25.66 7.77
C ASN A 269 -3.86 24.44 8.20
N LEU A 270 -5.08 24.31 7.66
CA LEU A 270 -5.93 23.15 7.91
C LEU A 270 -5.28 21.85 7.43
N ARG A 271 -4.65 21.85 6.23
CA ARG A 271 -3.89 20.68 5.73
C ARG A 271 -2.70 20.35 6.63
N MET A 272 -2.00 21.34 7.16
CA MET A 272 -0.89 21.11 8.09
C MET A 272 -1.38 20.46 9.39
N LEU A 273 -2.48 20.92 9.96
CA LEU A 273 -3.12 20.27 11.12
C LEU A 273 -3.55 18.82 10.81
N THR A 274 -3.91 18.55 9.57
CA THR A 274 -4.30 17.20 9.14
C THR A 274 -3.12 16.22 9.21
N VAL A 275 -1.87 16.68 8.98
CA VAL A 275 -0.67 15.85 9.14
C VAL A 275 -0.60 15.25 10.56
N GLU A 276 -0.95 16.03 11.59
CA GLU A 276 -0.97 15.55 12.99
C GLU A 276 -1.99 14.42 13.22
N ARG A 277 -3.07 14.42 12.46
CA ARG A 277 -4.15 13.43 12.59
C ARG A 277 -3.84 12.10 11.89
N ILE A 278 -2.90 12.05 10.94
CA ILE A 278 -2.63 10.82 10.17
C ILE A 278 -2.31 9.62 11.08
N PRO A 279 -1.47 9.71 12.12
CA PRO A 279 -1.20 8.57 12.99
C PRO A 279 -2.44 8.05 13.73
N SER A 280 -3.28 8.95 14.25
CA SER A 280 -4.52 8.57 14.93
C SER A 280 -5.55 7.99 13.96
N LEU A 281 -5.65 8.52 12.74
CA LEU A 281 -6.50 8.02 11.68
C LEU A 281 -6.08 6.61 11.23
N ILE A 282 -4.77 6.35 11.12
CA ILE A 282 -4.24 5.00 10.85
C ILE A 282 -4.65 4.03 11.96
N LYS A 283 -4.48 4.42 13.21
CA LYS A 283 -4.88 3.60 14.37
C LYS A 283 -6.37 3.30 14.35
N GLU A 284 -7.21 4.30 14.16
CA GLU A 284 -8.66 4.16 14.03
C GLU A 284 -9.03 3.22 12.87
N THR A 285 -8.38 3.35 11.73
CA THR A 285 -8.59 2.45 10.58
C THR A 285 -8.28 1.00 10.94
N ILE A 286 -7.15 0.74 11.60
CA ILE A 286 -6.76 -0.60 12.04
C ILE A 286 -7.81 -1.18 12.98
N GLU A 287 -8.28 -0.40 13.96
CA GLU A 287 -9.20 -0.85 15.00
C GLU A 287 -10.63 -1.08 14.47
N SER A 288 -11.12 -0.20 13.59
CA SER A 288 -12.52 -0.22 13.14
C SER A 288 -12.81 -1.18 11.97
N THR A 289 -11.79 -1.61 11.21
CA THR A 289 -12.01 -2.36 9.96
C THR A 289 -11.70 -3.85 10.06
N GLN A 290 -11.21 -4.37 11.19
CA GLN A 290 -10.68 -5.73 11.30
C GLN A 290 -11.68 -6.82 10.93
N ASP A 291 -12.91 -6.76 11.46
CA ASP A 291 -13.94 -7.77 11.21
C ASP A 291 -14.38 -7.77 9.75
N GLN A 292 -14.49 -6.60 9.14
CA GLN A 292 -14.88 -6.46 7.74
C GLN A 292 -13.76 -6.96 6.81
N ILE A 293 -12.51 -6.66 7.12
CA ILE A 293 -11.33 -7.18 6.40
C ILE A 293 -11.31 -8.72 6.49
N GLU A 294 -11.52 -9.27 7.67
CA GLU A 294 -11.54 -10.71 7.88
C GLU A 294 -12.66 -11.40 7.10
N ALA A 295 -13.86 -10.79 7.05
CA ALA A 295 -14.99 -11.27 6.28
C ALA A 295 -14.73 -11.25 4.76
N VAL A 296 -14.09 -10.19 4.24
CA VAL A 296 -13.71 -10.09 2.84
C VAL A 296 -12.57 -11.07 2.52
N ALA A 297 -11.52 -11.12 3.34
CA ALA A 297 -10.41 -12.05 3.17
C ALA A 297 -10.88 -13.50 3.08
N ALA A 298 -11.83 -13.90 3.93
CA ALA A 298 -12.41 -15.25 3.91
C ALA A 298 -13.09 -15.59 2.57
N LYS A 299 -13.61 -14.60 1.85
CA LYS A 299 -14.27 -14.80 0.55
C LYS A 299 -13.27 -14.94 -0.60
N ILE A 300 -12.15 -14.16 -0.56
CA ILE A 300 -11.29 -14.00 -1.75
C ILE A 300 -9.87 -14.57 -1.63
N TYR A 301 -9.44 -15.07 -0.46
CA TYR A 301 -8.04 -15.54 -0.26
C TYR A 301 -7.60 -16.67 -1.21
N MET A 302 -8.55 -17.45 -1.74
CA MET A 302 -8.27 -18.55 -2.67
C MET A 302 -8.60 -18.22 -4.12
N GLU A 303 -9.03 -17.00 -4.41
CA GLU A 303 -9.28 -16.61 -5.80
C GLU A 303 -7.94 -16.48 -6.55
N PRO A 304 -7.78 -17.14 -7.71
CA PRO A 304 -6.49 -17.17 -8.40
C PRO A 304 -6.12 -15.85 -9.03
N SER A 305 -7.10 -15.01 -9.34
CA SER A 305 -6.93 -13.72 -9.99
C SER A 305 -7.99 -12.72 -9.50
N MET A 306 -7.63 -11.45 -9.41
CA MET A 306 -8.53 -10.35 -9.05
C MET A 306 -7.97 -9.00 -9.51
N HIS A 307 -8.81 -7.96 -9.48
CA HIS A 307 -8.36 -6.58 -9.71
C HIS A 307 -8.73 -5.68 -8.54
N ILE A 308 -7.87 -4.70 -8.28
CA ILE A 308 -8.14 -3.58 -7.40
C ILE A 308 -8.28 -2.33 -8.28
N LEU A 309 -9.45 -1.73 -8.25
CA LEU A 309 -9.80 -0.61 -9.11
C LEU A 309 -10.01 0.64 -8.27
N ALA A 310 -9.31 1.70 -8.59
CA ALA A 310 -9.46 2.96 -7.85
C ALA A 310 -9.88 4.09 -8.77
N THR A 311 -10.80 4.91 -8.28
CA THR A 311 -11.09 6.21 -8.86
C THR A 311 -10.15 7.23 -8.22
N LYS A 312 -9.38 7.98 -9.02
CA LYS A 312 -8.46 9.05 -8.59
C LYS A 312 -7.17 8.56 -7.88
N ILE A 313 -7.23 7.63 -6.95
CA ILE A 313 -6.10 7.15 -6.12
C ILE A 313 -5.47 5.85 -6.65
N THR A 314 -5.17 5.79 -7.94
CA THR A 314 -4.65 4.57 -8.60
C THR A 314 -3.33 4.04 -8.03
N GLY A 315 -2.47 4.90 -7.46
CA GLY A 315 -1.26 4.47 -6.78
C GLY A 315 -1.54 3.51 -5.62
N VAL A 316 -2.63 3.74 -4.89
CA VAL A 316 -3.07 2.86 -3.79
C VAL A 316 -3.55 1.50 -4.32
N ALA A 317 -4.33 1.48 -5.40
CA ALA A 317 -4.77 0.23 -6.02
C ALA A 317 -3.58 -0.62 -6.49
N LYS A 318 -2.58 0.01 -7.12
CA LYS A 318 -1.35 -0.65 -7.56
C LYS A 318 -0.54 -1.21 -6.37
N GLU A 319 -0.45 -0.45 -5.29
CA GLU A 319 0.24 -0.90 -4.07
C GLU A 319 -0.48 -2.06 -3.41
N GLY A 320 -1.81 -2.00 -3.26
CA GLY A 320 -2.60 -3.11 -2.73
C GLY A 320 -2.45 -4.39 -3.56
N ALA A 321 -2.46 -4.26 -4.87
CA ALA A 321 -2.25 -5.37 -5.79
C ALA A 321 -0.84 -5.97 -5.63
N LEU A 322 0.18 -5.14 -5.48
CA LEU A 322 1.54 -5.59 -5.22
C LEU A 322 1.62 -6.37 -3.90
N LYS A 323 1.01 -5.88 -2.82
CA LYS A 323 1.01 -6.58 -1.52
C LYS A 323 0.35 -7.96 -1.62
N ILE A 324 -0.77 -8.09 -2.32
CA ILE A 324 -1.42 -9.40 -2.52
C ILE A 324 -0.51 -10.33 -3.35
N ARG A 325 0.13 -9.84 -4.41
CA ARG A 325 1.08 -10.65 -5.19
C ARG A 325 2.25 -11.14 -4.35
N GLU A 326 2.82 -10.28 -3.51
CA GLU A 326 4.01 -10.59 -2.70
C GLU A 326 3.73 -11.58 -1.57
N THR A 327 2.55 -11.53 -0.94
CA THR A 327 2.26 -12.31 0.28
C THR A 327 1.29 -13.47 0.06
N VAL A 328 0.33 -13.32 -0.85
CA VAL A 328 -0.72 -14.33 -1.12
C VAL A 328 -0.40 -15.15 -2.35
N LEU A 329 0.47 -14.65 -3.23
CA LEU A 329 0.82 -15.27 -4.52
C LEU A 329 -0.40 -15.49 -5.42
N ASN A 330 -1.39 -14.59 -5.34
CA ASN A 330 -2.52 -14.55 -6.27
C ASN A 330 -2.23 -13.51 -7.36
N HIS A 331 -2.59 -13.80 -8.59
CA HIS A 331 -2.51 -12.80 -9.65
C HIS A 331 -3.46 -11.64 -9.31
N THR A 332 -2.90 -10.44 -9.16
CA THR A 332 -3.69 -9.27 -8.81
C THR A 332 -3.15 -8.05 -9.54
N GLU A 333 -4.01 -7.32 -10.20
CA GLU A 333 -3.67 -6.07 -10.87
C GLU A 333 -4.37 -4.89 -10.21
N GLY A 334 -3.66 -3.77 -10.12
CA GLY A 334 -4.18 -2.50 -9.62
C GLY A 334 -4.25 -1.48 -10.75
N GLY A 335 -5.39 -0.82 -10.90
CA GLY A 335 -5.58 0.11 -12.00
C GLY A 335 -6.62 1.20 -11.76
N GLU A 336 -6.73 2.04 -12.77
CA GLU A 336 -7.78 3.04 -12.84
C GLU A 336 -9.09 2.37 -13.24
N ALA A 337 -10.17 2.73 -12.55
CA ALA A 337 -11.42 1.98 -12.63
C ALA A 337 -12.18 2.20 -13.95
N SER A 338 -12.03 3.36 -14.60
CA SER A 338 -12.64 3.59 -15.91
C SER A 338 -11.90 2.88 -17.04
N GLU A 339 -10.57 2.79 -16.96
CA GLU A 339 -9.77 2.06 -17.94
C GLU A 339 -10.13 0.55 -17.99
N PHE A 340 -10.53 0.00 -16.86
CA PHE A 340 -10.96 -1.40 -16.80
C PHE A 340 -12.12 -1.72 -17.75
N LYS A 341 -12.96 -0.75 -18.10
CA LYS A 341 -14.07 -0.90 -19.06
C LYS A 341 -13.58 -1.10 -20.51
N HIS A 342 -12.37 -0.64 -20.84
CA HIS A 342 -11.88 -0.52 -22.21
C HIS A 342 -11.02 -1.71 -22.68
N GLY A 343 -11.14 -2.86 -22.05
CA GLY A 343 -10.44 -4.08 -22.44
C GLY A 343 -10.41 -5.11 -21.32
N PRO A 344 -9.82 -4.80 -20.16
CA PRO A 344 -9.64 -5.77 -19.08
C PRO A 344 -10.93 -6.44 -18.58
N ASN A 345 -12.08 -5.77 -18.68
CA ASN A 345 -13.38 -6.32 -18.29
C ASN A 345 -13.83 -7.57 -19.09
N THR A 346 -13.12 -7.93 -20.15
CA THR A 346 -13.35 -9.16 -20.92
C THR A 346 -13.09 -10.44 -20.13
N ILE A 347 -12.31 -10.34 -19.03
CA ILE A 347 -12.06 -11.48 -18.12
C ILE A 347 -13.26 -11.82 -17.22
N LEU A 348 -14.26 -10.96 -17.18
CA LEU A 348 -15.44 -11.15 -16.33
C LEU A 348 -16.33 -12.29 -16.83
N GLY A 349 -17.05 -12.91 -15.91
CA GLY A 349 -18.02 -13.97 -16.22
C GLY A 349 -17.40 -15.35 -16.40
N LYS A 350 -17.95 -16.11 -17.34
CA LYS A 350 -17.61 -17.54 -17.53
C LYS A 350 -16.20 -17.81 -18.08
N ASN A 351 -15.46 -16.76 -18.42
CA ASN A 351 -14.07 -16.86 -18.90
C ASN A 351 -13.04 -16.85 -17.78
N THR A 352 -13.49 -16.83 -16.52
CA THR A 352 -12.62 -16.72 -15.35
C THR A 352 -11.75 -17.97 -15.17
N VAL A 353 -10.52 -17.78 -14.74
CA VAL A 353 -9.59 -18.88 -14.44
C VAL A 353 -10.08 -19.70 -13.25
N PHE A 354 -10.07 -21.04 -13.39
CA PHE A 354 -10.43 -21.94 -12.31
C PHE A 354 -9.37 -21.97 -11.21
N GLY A 355 -9.79 -21.77 -9.96
CA GLY A 355 -8.98 -21.93 -8.77
C GLY A 355 -9.35 -23.15 -7.95
N VAL A 356 -8.58 -23.41 -6.88
CA VAL A 356 -8.83 -24.51 -5.93
C VAL A 356 -10.24 -24.45 -5.33
N LYS A 357 -10.78 -23.27 -5.13
CA LYS A 357 -12.12 -23.07 -4.59
C LYS A 357 -13.20 -23.53 -5.56
N ASN A 358 -13.01 -23.28 -6.86
CA ASN A 358 -13.89 -23.77 -7.91
C ASN A 358 -13.86 -25.30 -7.98
N LEU A 359 -12.67 -25.89 -7.95
CA LEU A 359 -12.50 -27.34 -7.91
C LEU A 359 -13.21 -27.97 -6.69
N LYS A 360 -13.04 -27.37 -5.50
CA LYS A 360 -13.72 -27.84 -4.28
C LYS A 360 -15.26 -27.79 -4.40
N HIS A 361 -15.80 -26.76 -5.03
CA HIS A 361 -17.25 -26.69 -5.30
C HIS A 361 -17.69 -27.75 -6.31
N MET A 362 -16.94 -27.94 -7.38
CA MET A 362 -17.23 -29.01 -8.35
C MET A 362 -17.26 -30.38 -7.69
N LEU A 363 -16.25 -30.69 -6.85
CA LEU A 363 -16.20 -31.95 -6.11
C LEU A 363 -17.39 -32.13 -5.16
N ARG A 364 -17.81 -31.06 -4.47
CA ARG A 364 -19.01 -31.11 -3.61
C ARG A 364 -20.25 -31.42 -4.44
N TYR A 365 -20.46 -30.68 -5.52
CA TYR A 365 -21.61 -30.95 -6.42
C TYR A 365 -21.59 -32.34 -7.03
N PHE A 366 -20.40 -32.81 -7.39
CA PHE A 366 -20.23 -34.17 -7.85
C PHE A 366 -20.67 -35.17 -6.79
N ASN A 367 -20.22 -35.05 -5.55
CA ASN A 367 -20.63 -35.95 -4.47
C ASN A 367 -22.14 -35.86 -4.21
N GLU A 368 -22.73 -34.66 -4.17
CA GLU A 368 -24.16 -34.46 -4.01
C GLU A 368 -24.97 -35.11 -5.16
N SER A 369 -24.48 -34.97 -6.40
CA SER A 369 -25.14 -35.60 -7.57
C SER A 369 -25.07 -37.13 -7.53
N ILE A 370 -23.93 -37.67 -7.10
CA ILE A 370 -23.77 -39.12 -6.93
C ILE A 370 -24.69 -39.66 -5.82
N ASP A 371 -24.76 -38.97 -4.68
CA ASP A 371 -25.69 -39.34 -3.59
C ASP A 371 -27.16 -39.35 -4.08
N GLN A 372 -27.57 -38.35 -4.85
CA GLN A 372 -28.91 -38.30 -5.42
C GLN A 372 -29.12 -39.36 -6.47
N LEU A 373 -28.10 -39.66 -7.28
CA LEU A 373 -28.15 -40.74 -8.25
C LEU A 373 -28.46 -42.07 -7.57
N TYR A 374 -27.74 -42.44 -6.52
CA TYR A 374 -27.98 -43.71 -5.80
C TYR A 374 -29.36 -43.75 -5.15
N LYS A 375 -29.82 -42.67 -4.49
CA LYS A 375 -31.16 -42.56 -3.91
C LYS A 375 -32.27 -42.76 -4.95
N ARG A 376 -32.17 -42.12 -6.12
CA ARG A 376 -33.15 -42.25 -7.21
C ARG A 376 -33.08 -43.60 -7.91
N ALA A 377 -31.86 -44.16 -8.01
CA ALA A 377 -31.70 -45.53 -8.54
C ALA A 377 -32.40 -46.58 -7.68
N ASP A 378 -32.39 -46.42 -6.35
CA ASP A 378 -33.15 -47.28 -5.44
C ASP A 378 -34.68 -47.22 -5.72
N THR A 379 -35.21 -46.00 -5.86
CA THR A 379 -36.65 -45.82 -6.14
C THR A 379 -37.08 -46.34 -7.52
N LYS A 380 -36.15 -46.37 -8.48
CA LYS A 380 -36.38 -46.89 -9.85
C LYS A 380 -35.99 -48.35 -10.02
N ASN A 381 -35.60 -49.06 -8.96
CA ASN A 381 -35.13 -50.44 -8.96
C ASN A 381 -34.01 -50.70 -10.00
N ILE A 382 -33.09 -49.75 -10.19
CA ILE A 382 -31.97 -49.91 -11.11
C ILE A 382 -30.91 -50.83 -10.47
N PRO A 383 -30.44 -51.89 -11.16
CA PRO A 383 -29.41 -52.81 -10.67
C PRO A 383 -28.12 -52.11 -10.29
N TYR A 384 -27.39 -52.65 -9.32
CA TYR A 384 -26.18 -52.00 -8.77
C TYR A 384 -25.10 -51.74 -9.84
N ASP A 385 -24.85 -52.70 -10.74
CA ASP A 385 -23.87 -52.55 -11.81
C ASP A 385 -24.24 -51.41 -12.78
N GLU A 386 -25.52 -51.30 -13.12
CA GLU A 386 -26.02 -50.21 -13.96
C GLU A 386 -25.89 -48.84 -13.28
N ARG A 387 -26.06 -48.75 -11.95
CA ARG A 387 -25.85 -47.51 -11.20
C ARG A 387 -24.41 -47.03 -11.32
N ARG A 388 -23.44 -47.95 -11.25
CA ARG A 388 -22.02 -47.63 -11.43
C ARG A 388 -21.75 -47.13 -12.84
N ASP A 389 -22.39 -47.71 -13.84
CA ASP A 389 -22.22 -47.24 -15.21
C ASP A 389 -22.84 -45.85 -15.42
N VAL A 390 -24.03 -45.57 -14.85
CA VAL A 390 -24.61 -44.23 -14.85
C VAL A 390 -23.70 -43.24 -14.15
N ALA A 391 -23.13 -43.58 -12.98
CA ALA A 391 -22.21 -42.69 -12.24
C ALA A 391 -20.95 -42.38 -13.05
N ARG A 392 -20.40 -43.37 -13.77
CA ARG A 392 -19.26 -43.16 -14.68
C ARG A 392 -19.61 -42.23 -15.84
N GLU A 393 -20.78 -42.41 -16.45
CA GLU A 393 -21.23 -41.56 -17.55
C GLU A 393 -21.56 -40.13 -17.08
N VAL A 394 -22.10 -39.96 -15.86
CA VAL A 394 -22.27 -38.64 -15.24
C VAL A 394 -20.90 -37.96 -15.03
N ALA A 395 -19.88 -38.69 -14.53
CA ALA A 395 -18.54 -38.18 -14.40
C ALA A 395 -17.94 -37.78 -15.76
N ASN A 396 -18.04 -38.64 -16.77
CA ASN A 396 -17.59 -38.34 -18.13
C ASN A 396 -18.29 -37.10 -18.70
N PHE A 397 -19.58 -36.97 -18.51
CA PHE A 397 -20.35 -35.79 -18.95
C PHE A 397 -19.91 -34.52 -18.27
N ILE A 398 -19.61 -34.56 -16.96
CA ILE A 398 -19.13 -33.40 -16.21
C ILE A 398 -17.81 -32.87 -16.79
N PHE A 399 -16.86 -33.77 -17.05
CA PHE A 399 -15.51 -33.39 -17.46
C PHE A 399 -15.32 -33.16 -18.95
N SER A 400 -16.09 -33.85 -19.80
CA SER A 400 -15.90 -33.82 -21.24
C SER A 400 -17.15 -33.50 -22.07
N ARG A 401 -18.33 -33.35 -21.42
CA ARG A 401 -19.64 -33.22 -22.11
C ARG A 401 -19.91 -34.33 -23.12
N SER A 402 -19.27 -35.48 -22.92
CA SER A 402 -19.52 -36.65 -23.74
C SER A 402 -20.94 -37.21 -23.52
N GLN A 403 -21.61 -37.61 -24.60
CA GLN A 403 -22.88 -38.30 -24.49
C GLN A 403 -22.66 -39.72 -23.94
N PRO A 404 -23.56 -40.20 -23.08
CA PRO A 404 -23.45 -41.55 -22.52
C PRO A 404 -23.51 -42.62 -23.60
N PHE A 405 -22.72 -43.66 -23.42
CA PHE A 405 -22.66 -44.78 -24.33
C PHE A 405 -23.22 -46.04 -23.67
N ASN A 406 -24.13 -46.75 -24.36
CA ASN A 406 -24.71 -48.02 -23.91
C ASN A 406 -25.48 -48.02 -22.58
N LEU A 407 -26.21 -46.98 -22.24
CA LEU A 407 -27.16 -47.01 -21.13
C LEU A 407 -28.52 -47.55 -21.61
N ASN A 408 -29.16 -48.41 -20.82
CA ASN A 408 -30.55 -48.80 -21.07
C ASN A 408 -31.52 -47.62 -20.81
N PRO A 409 -32.80 -47.69 -21.22
CA PRO A 409 -33.74 -46.58 -21.11
C PRO A 409 -33.94 -46.06 -19.67
N ALA A 410 -33.92 -46.93 -18.64
CA ALA A 410 -34.07 -46.53 -17.25
C ALA A 410 -32.82 -45.83 -16.72
N ALA A 411 -31.64 -46.34 -17.04
CA ALA A 411 -30.35 -45.74 -16.72
C ALA A 411 -30.17 -44.41 -17.46
N MET A 412 -30.59 -44.30 -18.72
CA MET A 412 -30.58 -43.07 -19.50
C MET A 412 -31.50 -42.00 -18.90
N SER A 413 -32.71 -42.40 -18.45
CA SER A 413 -33.61 -41.48 -17.75
C SER A 413 -32.98 -40.91 -16.48
N LEU A 414 -32.33 -41.77 -15.68
CA LEU A 414 -31.62 -41.32 -14.46
C LEU A 414 -30.43 -40.41 -14.78
N PHE A 415 -29.63 -40.72 -15.80
CA PHE A 415 -28.55 -39.89 -16.28
C PHE A 415 -29.04 -38.48 -16.66
N ASN A 416 -30.12 -38.42 -17.47
CA ASN A 416 -30.69 -37.14 -17.89
C ASN A 416 -31.21 -36.31 -16.71
N GLU A 417 -31.91 -36.94 -15.76
CA GLU A 417 -32.40 -36.26 -14.56
C GLU A 417 -31.25 -35.63 -13.74
N ILE A 418 -30.17 -36.40 -13.53
CA ILE A 418 -29.02 -35.92 -12.75
C ILE A 418 -28.27 -34.83 -13.50
N THR A 419 -28.02 -34.99 -14.80
CA THR A 419 -27.24 -33.99 -15.58
C THR A 419 -28.02 -32.74 -15.90
N GLN A 420 -29.36 -32.77 -15.92
CA GLN A 420 -30.20 -31.58 -16.06
C GLN A 420 -30.34 -30.80 -14.75
N GLU A 421 -30.42 -31.49 -13.60
CA GLU A 421 -30.56 -30.84 -12.30
C GLU A 421 -29.24 -30.25 -11.79
N TYR A 422 -28.12 -30.91 -12.09
CA TYR A 422 -26.79 -30.48 -11.62
C TYR A 422 -25.98 -29.89 -12.77
N ASP A 423 -26.14 -28.59 -12.99
CA ASP A 423 -25.22 -27.86 -13.87
C ASP A 423 -23.92 -27.55 -13.13
N PHE A 424 -22.98 -28.49 -13.25
CA PHE A 424 -21.67 -28.39 -12.60
C PHE A 424 -20.88 -27.15 -13.04
N PHE A 425 -21.06 -26.72 -14.29
CA PHE A 425 -20.30 -25.58 -14.81
C PHE A 425 -20.92 -24.27 -14.40
N GLU A 426 -22.24 -24.13 -14.39
CA GLU A 426 -22.89 -22.90 -13.95
C GLU A 426 -22.58 -22.58 -12.47
N LYS A 427 -22.53 -23.63 -11.63
CA LYS A 427 -22.21 -23.50 -10.20
C LYS A 427 -20.72 -23.54 -9.89
N ALA A 428 -19.87 -24.04 -10.79
CA ALA A 428 -18.41 -23.97 -10.70
C ALA A 428 -17.87 -22.62 -11.13
N TYR A 429 -18.52 -21.96 -12.09
CA TYR A 429 -18.17 -20.59 -12.49
C TYR A 429 -18.58 -19.63 -11.39
N ARG A 430 -17.56 -19.05 -10.75
CA ARG A 430 -17.74 -17.93 -9.85
C ARG A 430 -17.53 -16.64 -10.60
N ASN A 431 -18.15 -15.60 -10.07
CA ASN A 431 -17.86 -14.27 -10.52
C ASN A 431 -16.42 -13.90 -10.18
N TYR A 432 -15.85 -13.05 -11.02
CA TYR A 432 -14.50 -12.54 -10.86
C TYR A 432 -14.45 -11.43 -9.78
N PRO A 433 -13.57 -11.49 -8.78
CA PRO A 433 -13.55 -10.49 -7.71
C PRO A 433 -12.92 -9.18 -8.16
N LEU A 434 -13.66 -8.09 -7.98
CA LEU A 434 -13.21 -6.72 -8.15
C LEU A 434 -13.28 -5.99 -6.80
N ILE A 435 -12.17 -5.37 -6.41
CA ILE A 435 -12.09 -4.52 -5.22
C ILE A 435 -12.08 -3.07 -5.69
N TYR A 436 -13.08 -2.28 -5.30
CA TYR A 436 -13.19 -0.87 -5.62
C TYR A 436 -12.70 -0.02 -4.46
N VAL A 437 -11.86 0.97 -4.74
CA VAL A 437 -11.38 1.94 -3.77
C VAL A 437 -11.74 3.33 -4.23
N THR A 438 -12.51 4.07 -3.43
CA THR A 438 -12.93 5.42 -3.76
C THR A 438 -12.91 6.35 -2.54
N GLY A 439 -12.63 7.63 -2.77
CA GLY A 439 -12.80 8.69 -1.78
C GLY A 439 -14.27 9.09 -1.59
N PRO A 440 -14.53 10.00 -0.64
CA PRO A 440 -15.88 10.45 -0.32
C PRO A 440 -16.48 11.48 -1.29
N ASP A 441 -15.71 11.98 -2.27
CA ASP A 441 -16.20 12.96 -3.24
C ASP A 441 -17.38 12.39 -4.03
N GLU A 442 -18.48 13.12 -4.09
CA GLU A 442 -19.74 12.69 -4.72
C GLU A 442 -19.53 12.25 -6.18
N ARG A 443 -18.70 12.97 -6.93
CA ARG A 443 -18.37 12.61 -8.32
C ARG A 443 -17.67 11.25 -8.39
N ASP A 444 -16.69 11.01 -7.52
CA ASP A 444 -15.90 9.76 -7.51
C ASP A 444 -16.77 8.58 -7.07
N VAL A 445 -17.65 8.79 -6.09
CA VAL A 445 -18.64 7.80 -5.65
C VAL A 445 -19.61 7.45 -6.80
N ASN A 446 -20.16 8.44 -7.50
CA ASN A 446 -21.08 8.19 -8.61
C ASN A 446 -20.41 7.47 -9.78
N LEU A 447 -19.15 7.79 -10.10
CA LEU A 447 -18.35 7.06 -11.08
C LEU A 447 -18.14 5.61 -10.66
N THR A 448 -17.80 5.37 -9.40
CA THR A 448 -17.61 4.03 -8.85
C THR A 448 -18.91 3.20 -8.89
N ILE A 449 -20.05 3.79 -8.55
CA ILE A 449 -21.37 3.14 -8.68
C ILE A 449 -21.65 2.73 -10.13
N SER A 450 -21.39 3.62 -11.09
CA SER A 450 -21.54 3.30 -12.52
C SER A 450 -20.66 2.12 -12.96
N GLN A 451 -19.44 2.06 -12.45
CA GLN A 451 -18.50 0.96 -12.73
C GLN A 451 -18.98 -0.36 -12.10
N ILE A 452 -19.37 -0.35 -10.83
CA ILE A 452 -19.94 -1.50 -10.13
C ILE A 452 -21.11 -2.09 -10.94
N ASN A 453 -22.07 -1.24 -11.32
CA ASN A 453 -23.24 -1.69 -12.07
C ASN A 453 -22.89 -2.26 -13.45
N THR A 454 -21.89 -1.70 -14.12
CA THR A 454 -21.41 -2.20 -15.41
C THR A 454 -20.75 -3.59 -15.28
N HIS A 455 -19.94 -3.79 -14.23
CA HIS A 455 -19.12 -4.98 -14.12
C HIS A 455 -19.87 -6.15 -13.46
N LYS A 456 -20.73 -5.90 -12.45
CA LYS A 456 -21.49 -6.96 -11.79
C LYS A 456 -22.45 -7.69 -12.73
N ILE A 457 -23.07 -7.00 -13.70
CA ILE A 457 -23.91 -7.60 -14.74
C ILE A 457 -23.12 -8.58 -15.62
N ARG A 458 -21.81 -8.33 -15.77
CA ARG A 458 -20.90 -9.16 -16.55
C ARG A 458 -20.26 -10.30 -15.77
N GLY A 459 -20.60 -10.47 -14.48
CA GLY A 459 -20.09 -11.54 -13.64
C GLY A 459 -18.90 -11.12 -12.78
N ALA A 460 -18.91 -9.90 -12.23
CA ALA A 460 -18.01 -9.49 -11.19
C ALA A 460 -18.64 -9.67 -9.81
N ASP A 461 -17.84 -10.18 -8.86
CA ASP A 461 -18.08 -9.98 -7.43
C ASP A 461 -17.57 -8.59 -7.02
N THR A 462 -18.27 -7.95 -6.10
CA THR A 462 -18.02 -6.55 -5.77
C THR A 462 -17.59 -6.38 -4.32
N PHE A 463 -16.37 -5.91 -4.11
CA PHE A 463 -15.85 -5.56 -2.80
C PHE A 463 -15.49 -4.07 -2.81
N VAL A 464 -15.92 -3.32 -1.79
CA VAL A 464 -15.76 -1.86 -1.74
C VAL A 464 -14.96 -1.48 -0.50
N ILE A 465 -14.02 -0.56 -0.67
CA ILE A 465 -13.26 0.10 0.40
C ILE A 465 -13.54 1.60 0.26
N ALA A 466 -14.37 2.15 1.12
CA ALA A 466 -14.79 3.56 1.08
C ALA A 466 -15.33 4.01 2.43
N GLU A 467 -15.47 5.32 2.62
CA GLU A 467 -16.26 5.87 3.72
C GLU A 467 -17.72 5.48 3.60
N GLU A 468 -18.48 5.60 4.67
CA GLU A 468 -19.92 5.29 4.69
C GLU A 468 -20.69 6.06 3.61
N ASN A 469 -21.35 5.33 2.73
CA ASN A 469 -22.21 5.88 1.69
C ASN A 469 -23.32 4.87 1.34
N GLU A 470 -24.56 5.20 1.69
CA GLU A 470 -25.71 4.31 1.51
C GLU A 470 -25.93 3.90 0.04
N LYS A 471 -25.80 4.86 -0.91
CA LYS A 471 -25.99 4.58 -2.33
C LYS A 471 -24.92 3.58 -2.84
N LEU A 472 -23.69 3.78 -2.42
CA LEU A 472 -22.57 2.89 -2.81
C LEU A 472 -22.75 1.49 -2.19
N LEU A 473 -23.14 1.43 -0.92
CA LEU A 473 -23.42 0.18 -0.21
C LEU A 473 -24.58 -0.58 -0.87
N ASP A 474 -25.67 0.10 -1.19
CA ASP A 474 -26.84 -0.51 -1.85
C ASP A 474 -26.48 -1.06 -3.23
N ASN A 475 -25.70 -0.32 -4.01
CA ASN A 475 -25.23 -0.79 -5.31
C ASN A 475 -24.26 -1.96 -5.19
N ALA A 476 -23.42 -2.00 -4.17
CA ALA A 476 -22.52 -3.11 -3.93
C ALA A 476 -23.24 -4.40 -3.52
N ARG A 477 -24.23 -4.30 -2.62
CA ARG A 477 -24.95 -5.48 -2.07
C ARG A 477 -26.02 -6.06 -3.00
N THR A 478 -26.58 -5.24 -3.91
CA THR A 478 -27.68 -5.66 -4.77
C THR A 478 -27.21 -6.66 -5.81
N ASN A 479 -27.75 -7.91 -5.75
CA ASN A 479 -27.47 -8.93 -6.74
C ASN A 479 -27.99 -8.48 -8.12
N PRO A 480 -27.16 -8.52 -9.19
CA PRO A 480 -27.58 -8.12 -10.53
C PRO A 480 -28.53 -9.11 -11.20
N HIS A 481 -28.68 -10.33 -10.66
CA HIS A 481 -29.49 -11.42 -11.20
C HIS A 481 -30.43 -11.97 -10.13
N ASP A 482 -31.66 -12.32 -10.50
CA ASP A 482 -32.64 -12.92 -9.59
C ASP A 482 -32.21 -14.31 -9.09
N LYS A 483 -31.39 -15.00 -9.88
CA LYS A 483 -30.84 -16.32 -9.56
C LYS A 483 -29.36 -16.33 -9.93
N GLY A 484 -28.54 -16.85 -9.03
CA GLY A 484 -27.11 -17.00 -9.29
C GLY A 484 -26.26 -16.62 -8.08
N TYR A 485 -24.97 -16.93 -8.19
CA TYR A 485 -24.00 -16.61 -7.16
C TYR A 485 -23.49 -15.19 -7.37
N TYR A 486 -23.55 -14.37 -6.35
CA TYR A 486 -22.95 -13.05 -6.31
C TYR A 486 -22.29 -12.80 -4.94
N GLY A 487 -21.00 -12.52 -4.98
CA GLY A 487 -20.22 -12.16 -3.80
C GLY A 487 -20.08 -10.66 -3.66
N TRP A 488 -20.25 -10.17 -2.43
CA TRP A 488 -20.01 -8.76 -2.15
C TRP A 488 -19.42 -8.56 -0.75
N GLY A 489 -18.84 -7.39 -0.54
CA GLY A 489 -18.36 -6.93 0.75
C GLY A 489 -18.15 -5.43 0.76
N TYR A 490 -18.20 -4.82 1.95
CA TYR A 490 -17.92 -3.41 2.15
C TYR A 490 -17.01 -3.27 3.36
N ILE A 491 -15.87 -2.60 3.19
CA ILE A 491 -14.96 -2.23 4.27
C ILE A 491 -15.10 -0.73 4.46
N MET A 492 -15.73 -0.36 5.57
CA MET A 492 -16.06 1.02 5.88
C MET A 492 -14.86 1.72 6.50
N LEU A 493 -14.35 2.72 5.81
CA LEU A 493 -13.26 3.57 6.28
C LEU A 493 -13.76 4.59 7.32
N PRO A 494 -12.89 5.02 8.25
CA PRO A 494 -13.18 6.16 9.11
C PRO A 494 -13.57 7.40 8.29
N LYS A 495 -14.54 8.16 8.79
CA LYS A 495 -15.04 9.34 8.11
C LYS A 495 -14.05 10.49 8.17
N THR A 496 -13.56 10.91 7.04
CA THR A 496 -12.67 12.07 6.89
C THR A 496 -13.28 13.18 6.05
N GLY A 497 -14.13 12.84 5.08
CA GLY A 497 -14.66 13.76 4.08
C GLY A 497 -13.59 14.27 3.11
N ASP A 498 -12.44 13.58 3.00
CA ASP A 498 -11.29 14.03 2.24
C ASP A 498 -10.66 12.88 1.43
N SER A 499 -10.81 12.94 0.11
CA SER A 499 -10.26 11.93 -0.81
C SER A 499 -8.74 11.76 -0.71
N LEU A 500 -7.99 12.79 -0.29
CA LEU A 500 -6.55 12.68 -0.10
C LEU A 500 -6.19 11.82 1.12
N LEU A 501 -7.00 11.87 2.17
CA LEU A 501 -6.83 11.04 3.35
C LEU A 501 -7.25 9.59 3.11
N THR A 502 -8.14 9.35 2.15
CA THR A 502 -8.49 7.99 1.71
C THR A 502 -7.26 7.23 1.22
N ALA A 503 -6.24 7.91 0.68
CA ALA A 503 -4.99 7.25 0.29
C ALA A 503 -4.29 6.55 1.47
N PHE A 504 -4.35 7.11 2.68
CA PHE A 504 -3.77 6.50 3.89
C PHE A 504 -4.66 5.37 4.41
N THR A 505 -5.94 5.63 4.63
CA THR A 505 -6.86 4.66 5.23
C THR A 505 -7.06 3.42 4.36
N SER A 506 -7.25 3.61 3.05
CA SER A 506 -7.40 2.48 2.12
C SER A 506 -6.12 1.67 1.94
N THR A 507 -4.94 2.31 2.01
CA THR A 507 -3.66 1.58 2.01
C THR A 507 -3.57 0.65 3.21
N ILE A 508 -3.87 1.13 4.41
CA ILE A 508 -3.86 0.31 5.63
C ILE A 508 -4.81 -0.89 5.49
N VAL A 509 -6.01 -0.66 4.98
CA VAL A 509 -6.98 -1.74 4.73
C VAL A 509 -6.42 -2.77 3.74
N LEU A 510 -5.82 -2.34 2.63
CA LEU A 510 -5.25 -3.27 1.63
C LEU A 510 -4.03 -4.04 2.16
N GLN A 511 -3.18 -3.43 2.99
CA GLN A 511 -2.08 -4.11 3.66
C GLN A 511 -2.60 -5.17 4.65
N LEU A 512 -3.60 -4.84 5.47
CA LEU A 512 -4.23 -5.78 6.38
C LEU A 512 -5.00 -6.89 5.66
N LEU A 513 -5.70 -6.57 4.57
CA LEU A 513 -6.39 -7.55 3.73
C LEU A 513 -5.41 -8.57 3.15
N SER A 514 -4.30 -8.09 2.59
CA SER A 514 -3.21 -8.93 2.09
C SER A 514 -2.64 -9.85 3.19
N LEU A 515 -2.39 -9.32 4.39
CA LEU A 515 -1.96 -10.08 5.56
C LEU A 515 -2.97 -11.18 5.94
N ARG A 516 -4.27 -10.85 6.05
CA ARG A 516 -5.31 -11.83 6.42
C ARG A 516 -5.50 -12.91 5.35
N MET A 517 -5.46 -12.52 4.08
CA MET A 517 -5.53 -13.47 2.96
C MET A 517 -4.33 -14.44 2.98
N SER A 518 -3.11 -13.94 3.17
CA SER A 518 -1.90 -14.78 3.17
C SER A 518 -1.89 -15.77 4.33
N VAL A 519 -2.23 -15.32 5.55
CA VAL A 519 -2.33 -16.20 6.72
C VAL A 519 -3.40 -17.29 6.52
N ARG A 520 -4.55 -16.95 5.93
CA ARG A 520 -5.60 -17.93 5.63
C ARG A 520 -5.16 -18.94 4.58
N LYS A 521 -4.53 -18.47 3.49
CA LYS A 521 -4.05 -19.34 2.42
C LYS A 521 -2.92 -20.25 2.88
N MET A 522 -1.95 -19.71 3.62
CA MET A 522 -0.86 -20.45 4.24
C MET A 522 -1.41 -21.61 5.09
N LYS A 523 -2.26 -21.30 6.08
CA LYS A 523 -2.88 -22.31 6.95
C LYS A 523 -3.72 -23.35 6.20
N TYR A 524 -4.31 -22.98 5.07
CA TYR A 524 -5.06 -23.91 4.24
C TYR A 524 -4.14 -24.87 3.50
N LEU A 525 -3.05 -24.38 2.91
CA LEU A 525 -2.07 -25.19 2.19
C LEU A 525 -1.30 -26.10 3.15
N ASP A 526 -0.92 -25.61 4.33
CA ASP A 526 -0.31 -26.42 5.40
C ASP A 526 -1.18 -27.62 5.78
N ARG A 527 -2.50 -27.40 5.96
CA ARG A 527 -3.45 -28.49 6.27
C ARG A 527 -3.62 -29.50 5.16
N LEU A 528 -3.35 -29.12 3.91
CA LEU A 528 -3.33 -30.03 2.77
C LEU A 528 -2.00 -30.79 2.64
N GLY A 529 -1.02 -30.51 3.51
CA GLY A 529 0.31 -31.11 3.43
C GLY A 529 1.12 -30.63 2.24
N ILE A 530 0.76 -29.49 1.65
CA ILE A 530 1.55 -28.88 0.56
C ILE A 530 2.73 -28.16 1.19
N VAL A 531 3.91 -28.70 1.01
CA VAL A 531 5.18 -28.09 1.43
C VAL A 531 5.69 -27.13 0.35
N ASP A 532 6.50 -26.16 0.73
CA ASP A 532 7.15 -25.21 -0.18
C ASP A 532 6.20 -24.37 -1.03
N HIS A 533 5.00 -24.10 -0.53
CA HIS A 533 3.98 -23.31 -1.25
C HIS A 533 4.35 -21.81 -1.40
N GLY A 534 5.35 -21.32 -0.67
CA GLY A 534 5.86 -19.95 -0.77
C GLY A 534 4.92 -18.85 -0.23
N VAL A 535 3.69 -19.17 0.14
CA VAL A 535 2.73 -18.20 0.71
C VAL A 535 3.11 -17.89 2.15
N HIS A 536 3.50 -16.66 2.42
CA HIS A 536 3.87 -16.21 3.75
C HIS A 536 3.64 -14.70 3.90
N PRO A 537 3.10 -14.23 5.04
CA PRO A 537 2.87 -12.81 5.26
C PRO A 537 4.15 -11.98 5.42
N ASP A 538 5.24 -12.62 5.77
CA ASP A 538 6.52 -11.98 6.10
C ASP A 538 7.69 -12.71 5.40
N VAL A 539 7.82 -12.48 4.09
CA VAL A 539 8.94 -13.03 3.31
C VAL A 539 10.18 -12.17 3.54
N PRO A 540 11.31 -12.74 4.04
CA PRO A 540 12.53 -11.97 4.28
C PRO A 540 13.15 -11.41 2.99
N LYS A 541 13.64 -10.17 3.02
CA LYS A 541 14.23 -9.47 1.86
C LYS A 541 15.41 -10.20 1.20
N ASN A 542 16.21 -10.92 1.97
CA ASN A 542 17.37 -11.66 1.48
C ASN A 542 17.02 -12.81 0.52
N VAL A 543 15.77 -13.25 0.48
CA VAL A 543 15.29 -14.29 -0.45
C VAL A 543 14.93 -13.72 -1.84
N SER A 544 14.64 -12.42 -1.93
CA SER A 544 14.14 -11.78 -3.15
C SER A 544 15.11 -10.78 -3.80
N LYS A 545 16.28 -10.54 -3.22
CA LYS A 545 17.29 -9.71 -3.89
C LYS A 545 17.79 -10.47 -5.13
N SER A 546 17.43 -9.96 -6.30
CA SER A 546 18.15 -10.33 -7.53
C SER A 546 19.64 -10.08 -7.28
N ILE A 547 20.43 -11.11 -7.44
CA ILE A 547 21.88 -10.98 -7.50
C ILE A 547 22.14 -10.10 -8.72
N THR A 548 22.62 -8.88 -8.49
CA THR A 548 23.15 -8.05 -9.57
C THR A 548 24.39 -8.79 -10.08
N VAL A 549 24.26 -9.42 -11.22
CA VAL A 549 25.43 -9.86 -12.00
C VAL A 549 26.00 -8.57 -12.58
N ASP A 550 27.22 -8.26 -12.22
CA ASP A 550 28.02 -7.16 -12.80
C ASP A 550 28.15 -7.32 -14.32
#